data_be93f1e1d871fca28b8e8bd168b9ce34
#
_entry.id   be93f1e1d871fca28b8e8bd168b9ce34
#
_cell.length_a   1.000
_cell.length_b   1.000
_cell.length_c   1.000
_cell.angle_alpha   90.00
_cell.angle_beta   90.00
_cell.angle_gamma   90.00
#
_symmetry.space_group_name_H-M   'P 1'
#
loop_
_entity.id
_entity.type
_entity.pdbx_description
1 polymer ?
#
loop_
_entity_poly.entity_id
_entity_poly.type
_entity_poly.pdbx_seq_one_letter_code
_entity_poly.pdbx_strand_id
1 'polypeptide(L)'
;VSIEAAMAAYRGTVYGIEVNPEAIDLLQKNAHAMAVDNIVAVTGSAPEALEELPAPDFVFVGGSNGMLEGIIDALVEKNREARRDFRLVINAVSMETIAKSVTMLSTKKALKIEYTQIAASRTRSVGDHNLLQAQNPVFIIKAEFRFK
;
A
#
# COMPACT_ATOMS: atom_id res chain seq x y z
N VAL A 1 -0.81 4.16 8.00
CA VAL A 1 -1.49 4.25 6.69
C VAL A 1 -2.95 3.83 6.80
N SER A 2 -3.27 2.59 7.28
CA SER A 2 -4.63 2.04 7.26
C SER A 2 -5.65 2.90 8.03
N ILE A 3 -5.29 3.41 9.21
CA ILE A 3 -6.16 4.31 10.00
C ILE A 3 -6.45 5.61 9.24
N GLU A 4 -5.42 6.25 8.69
CA GLU A 4 -5.59 7.49 7.93
C GLU A 4 -6.38 7.27 6.63
N ALA A 5 -6.18 6.11 5.98
CA ALA A 5 -7.00 5.71 4.84
C ALA A 5 -8.48 5.57 5.23
N ALA A 6 -8.77 4.97 6.39
CA ALA A 6 -10.13 4.83 6.89
C ALA A 6 -10.77 6.18 7.26
N MET A 7 -10.01 7.07 7.88
CA MET A 7 -10.47 8.44 8.16
C MET A 7 -10.77 9.22 6.87
N ALA A 8 -9.95 9.04 5.82
CA ALA A 8 -10.18 9.65 4.51
C ALA A 8 -11.36 9.02 3.76
N ALA A 9 -11.57 7.73 3.92
CA ALA A 9 -12.63 6.95 3.26
C ALA A 9 -13.92 6.89 4.09
N TYR A 10 -14.37 8.00 4.61
CA TYR A 10 -15.51 8.09 5.57
C TYR A 10 -16.84 7.49 5.07
N ARG A 11 -16.96 7.16 3.79
CA ARG A 11 -18.12 6.48 3.18
C ARG A 11 -17.80 5.08 2.67
N GLY A 12 -16.58 4.62 2.87
CA GLY A 12 -16.10 3.33 2.38
C GLY A 12 -15.57 2.47 3.53
N THR A 13 -15.28 1.21 3.22
CA THR A 13 -14.62 0.29 4.15
C THR A 13 -13.16 0.11 3.75
N VAL A 14 -12.27 0.15 4.72
CA VAL A 14 -10.84 -0.14 4.53
C VAL A 14 -10.53 -1.53 5.08
N TYR A 15 -9.89 -2.35 4.29
CA TYR A 15 -9.41 -3.68 4.68
C TYR A 15 -7.90 -3.60 4.89
N GLY A 16 -7.45 -3.81 6.11
CA GLY A 16 -6.04 -3.88 6.47
C GLY A 16 -5.57 -5.34 6.53
N ILE A 17 -4.85 -5.78 5.49
CA ILE A 17 -4.32 -7.16 5.42
C ILE A 17 -2.93 -7.18 6.05
N GLU A 18 -2.73 -8.08 6.99
CA GLU A 18 -1.47 -8.23 7.72
C GLU A 18 -1.28 -9.67 8.20
N VAL A 19 -0.05 -10.19 8.10
CA VAL A 19 0.30 -11.54 8.54
C VAL A 19 0.70 -11.60 10.01
N ASN A 20 1.19 -10.48 10.57
CA ASN A 20 1.66 -10.42 11.95
C ASN A 20 0.49 -10.17 12.89
N PRO A 21 0.18 -11.12 13.82
CA PRO A 21 -0.91 -10.95 14.78
C PRO A 21 -0.75 -9.72 15.69
N GLU A 22 0.48 -9.37 16.05
CA GLU A 22 0.74 -8.18 16.88
C GLU A 22 0.40 -6.89 16.13
N ALA A 23 0.68 -6.85 14.82
CA ALA A 23 0.32 -5.70 13.98
C ALA A 23 -1.20 -5.60 13.76
N ILE A 24 -1.90 -6.74 13.66
CA ILE A 24 -3.38 -6.79 13.63
C ILE A 24 -3.95 -6.24 14.95
N ASP A 25 -3.47 -6.69 16.09
CA ASP A 25 -3.90 -6.20 17.41
C ASP A 25 -3.63 -4.69 17.57
N LEU A 26 -2.46 -4.24 17.13
CA LEU A 26 -2.12 -2.81 17.14
C LEU A 26 -3.04 -1.99 16.21
N LEU A 27 -3.38 -2.52 15.03
CA LEU A 27 -4.33 -1.88 14.12
C LEU A 27 -5.70 -1.70 14.78
N GLN A 28 -6.22 -2.73 15.44
CA GLN A 28 -7.51 -2.69 16.13
C GLN A 28 -7.49 -1.72 17.32
N LYS A 29 -6.43 -1.73 18.13
CA LYS A 29 -6.24 -0.78 19.24
C LYS A 29 -6.19 0.67 18.76
N ASN A 30 -5.45 0.93 17.68
CA ASN A 30 -5.35 2.26 17.10
C ASN A 30 -6.69 2.72 16.49
N ALA A 31 -7.42 1.83 15.82
CA ALA A 31 -8.76 2.13 15.30
C ALA A 31 -9.70 2.54 16.41
N HIS A 32 -9.73 1.77 17.51
CA HIS A 32 -10.55 2.10 18.69
C HIS A 32 -10.14 3.45 19.33
N ALA A 33 -8.84 3.66 19.55
CA ALA A 33 -8.33 4.88 20.17
C ALA A 33 -8.61 6.15 19.35
N MET A 34 -8.70 6.02 18.03
CA MET A 34 -8.98 7.13 17.10
C MET A 34 -10.43 7.20 16.64
N ALA A 35 -11.32 6.40 17.25
CA ALA A 35 -12.75 6.32 16.91
C ALA A 35 -12.99 6.07 15.39
N VAL A 36 -12.20 5.17 14.80
CA VAL A 36 -12.34 4.73 13.41
C VAL A 36 -13.07 3.40 13.40
N ASP A 37 -14.24 3.36 12.79
CA ASP A 37 -15.15 2.20 12.77
C ASP A 37 -15.32 1.53 11.40
N ASN A 38 -14.80 2.16 10.35
CA ASN A 38 -14.89 1.69 8.96
C ASN A 38 -13.64 0.92 8.50
N ILE A 39 -12.92 0.28 9.42
CA ILE A 39 -11.75 -0.54 9.12
C ILE A 39 -11.97 -1.99 9.56
N VAL A 40 -11.58 -2.92 8.68
CA VAL A 40 -11.61 -4.36 8.92
C VAL A 40 -10.19 -4.88 8.90
N ALA A 41 -9.72 -5.46 10.00
CA ALA A 41 -8.44 -6.13 10.07
C ALA A 41 -8.58 -7.56 9.51
N VAL A 42 -7.76 -7.91 8.52
CA VAL A 42 -7.75 -9.20 7.85
C VAL A 42 -6.42 -9.87 8.12
N THR A 43 -6.45 -10.97 8.86
CA THR A 43 -5.25 -11.78 9.10
C THR A 43 -4.98 -12.67 7.90
N GLY A 44 -3.83 -12.49 7.26
CA GLY A 44 -3.46 -13.30 6.10
C GLY A 44 -2.43 -12.61 5.22
N SER A 45 -2.04 -13.30 4.16
CA SER A 45 -1.11 -12.79 3.15
C SER A 45 -1.85 -12.47 1.85
N ALA A 46 -1.48 -11.40 1.20
CA ALA A 46 -1.88 -11.15 -0.17
C ALA A 46 -0.91 -11.87 -1.13
N PRO A 47 -1.40 -12.49 -2.25
CA PRO A 47 -2.72 -12.26 -2.84
C PRO A 47 -3.89 -13.07 -2.25
N GLU A 48 -3.66 -14.17 -1.51
CA GLU A 48 -4.70 -15.10 -1.08
C GLU A 48 -5.80 -14.41 -0.27
N ALA A 49 -5.42 -13.54 0.66
CA ALA A 49 -6.38 -12.77 1.47
C ALA A 49 -7.25 -11.78 0.65
N LEU A 50 -6.91 -11.54 -0.62
CA LEU A 50 -7.72 -10.70 -1.50
C LEU A 50 -8.94 -11.46 -2.08
N GLU A 51 -8.94 -12.79 -2.09
CA GLU A 51 -9.94 -13.59 -2.80
C GLU A 51 -11.36 -13.30 -2.33
N GLU A 52 -11.57 -13.24 -1.02
CA GLU A 52 -12.88 -13.00 -0.41
C GLU A 52 -13.26 -11.52 -0.26
N LEU A 53 -12.34 -10.60 -0.55
CA LEU A 53 -12.60 -9.18 -0.41
C LEU A 53 -13.26 -8.61 -1.68
N PRO A 54 -14.05 -7.55 -1.54
CA PRO A 54 -14.65 -6.88 -2.71
C PRO A 54 -13.57 -6.24 -3.60
N ALA A 55 -13.90 -6.01 -4.87
CA ALA A 55 -13.04 -5.27 -5.79
C ALA A 55 -12.81 -3.85 -5.25
N PRO A 56 -11.54 -3.44 -5.01
CA PRO A 56 -11.23 -2.16 -4.40
C PRO A 56 -11.29 -0.99 -5.40
N ASP A 57 -11.53 0.23 -4.89
CA ASP A 57 -11.34 1.47 -5.64
C ASP A 57 -9.93 2.03 -5.47
N PHE A 58 -9.30 1.71 -4.33
CA PHE A 58 -7.97 2.19 -3.97
C PHE A 58 -7.19 1.11 -3.20
N VAL A 59 -5.93 0.94 -3.55
CA VAL A 59 -5.02 -0.04 -2.91
C VAL A 59 -3.71 0.63 -2.55
N PHE A 60 -3.22 0.37 -1.35
CA PHE A 60 -1.88 0.71 -0.91
C PHE A 60 -1.09 -0.56 -0.58
N VAL A 61 0.07 -0.71 -1.18
CA VAL A 61 1.01 -1.80 -0.91
C VAL A 61 2.25 -1.24 -0.22
N GLY A 62 2.34 -1.43 1.10
CA GLY A 62 3.46 -0.99 1.92
C GLY A 62 4.62 -1.99 1.96
N GLY A 63 4.32 -3.26 1.77
CA GLY A 63 5.27 -4.38 1.67
C GLY A 63 4.57 -5.56 1.01
N SER A 64 5.32 -6.38 0.29
CA SER A 64 4.74 -7.49 -0.49
C SER A 64 5.40 -8.85 -0.24
N ASN A 65 6.45 -8.91 0.59
CA ASN A 65 7.23 -10.13 0.85
C ASN A 65 7.62 -10.89 -0.44
N GLY A 66 7.91 -10.15 -1.52
CA GLY A 66 8.21 -10.71 -2.83
C GLY A 66 7.00 -11.05 -3.72
N MET A 67 5.78 -10.97 -3.19
CA MET A 67 4.54 -11.36 -3.87
C MET A 67 3.88 -10.24 -4.68
N LEU A 68 4.60 -9.14 -4.94
CA LEU A 68 4.03 -7.95 -5.60
C LEU A 68 3.33 -8.29 -6.93
N GLU A 69 3.90 -9.21 -7.72
CA GLU A 69 3.32 -9.64 -9.00
C GLU A 69 1.97 -10.31 -8.80
N GLY A 70 1.91 -11.32 -7.94
CA GLY A 70 0.65 -12.00 -7.64
C GLY A 70 -0.43 -11.06 -7.08
N ILE A 71 -0.02 -10.09 -6.25
CA ILE A 71 -0.93 -9.08 -5.72
C ILE A 71 -1.52 -8.22 -6.85
N ILE A 72 -0.68 -7.72 -7.75
CA ILE A 72 -1.14 -6.89 -8.86
C ILE A 72 -2.03 -7.70 -9.81
N ASP A 73 -1.68 -8.95 -10.09
CA ASP A 73 -2.47 -9.84 -10.94
C ASP A 73 -3.86 -10.08 -10.38
N ALA A 74 -3.95 -10.44 -9.11
CA ALA A 74 -5.21 -10.64 -8.41
C ALA A 74 -6.09 -9.38 -8.41
N LEU A 75 -5.50 -8.21 -8.17
CA LEU A 75 -6.22 -6.93 -8.18
C LEU A 75 -6.74 -6.58 -9.58
N VAL A 76 -5.90 -6.73 -10.60
CA VAL A 76 -6.28 -6.44 -12.00
C VAL A 76 -7.40 -7.35 -12.45
N GLU A 77 -7.33 -8.66 -12.18
CA GLU A 77 -8.36 -9.62 -12.57
C GLU A 77 -9.68 -9.35 -11.85
N LYS A 78 -9.65 -9.24 -10.52
CA LYS A 78 -10.83 -8.93 -9.69
C LYS A 78 -11.53 -7.64 -10.14
N ASN A 79 -10.80 -6.59 -10.43
CA ASN A 79 -11.38 -5.32 -10.87
C ASN A 79 -11.87 -5.36 -12.33
N ARG A 80 -11.22 -6.16 -13.20
CA ARG A 80 -11.67 -6.40 -14.56
C ARG A 80 -13.02 -7.14 -14.56
N GLU A 81 -13.17 -8.20 -13.79
CA GLU A 81 -14.42 -8.95 -13.64
C GLU A 81 -15.55 -8.06 -13.10
N ALA A 82 -15.24 -7.24 -12.10
CA ALA A 82 -16.18 -6.29 -11.52
C ALA A 82 -16.45 -5.05 -12.38
N ARG A 83 -15.73 -4.87 -13.49
CA ARG A 83 -15.73 -3.65 -14.33
C ARG A 83 -15.53 -2.38 -13.51
N ARG A 84 -14.59 -2.42 -12.58
CA ARG A 84 -14.34 -1.36 -11.60
C ARG A 84 -12.95 -0.79 -11.76
N ASP A 85 -12.86 0.50 -11.98
CA ASP A 85 -11.59 1.23 -12.02
C ASP A 85 -10.95 1.24 -10.63
N PHE A 86 -9.63 1.22 -10.57
CA PHE A 86 -8.93 1.37 -9.28
C PHE A 86 -7.60 2.10 -9.42
N ARG A 87 -7.13 2.61 -8.30
CA ARG A 87 -5.81 3.21 -8.14
C ARG A 87 -4.96 2.35 -7.23
N LEU A 88 -3.71 2.15 -7.62
CA LEU A 88 -2.71 1.43 -6.86
C LEU A 88 -1.60 2.39 -6.45
N VAL A 89 -1.20 2.33 -5.20
CA VAL A 89 0.00 3.00 -4.68
C VAL A 89 0.92 1.96 -4.07
N ILE A 90 2.16 1.94 -4.53
CA ILE A 90 3.21 1.04 -4.02
C ILE A 90 4.27 1.90 -3.34
N ASN A 91 4.62 1.52 -2.11
CA ASN A 91 5.77 2.07 -1.40
C ASN A 91 6.98 1.15 -1.63
N ALA A 92 8.00 1.64 -2.33
CA ALA A 92 9.18 0.87 -2.69
C ALA A 92 10.45 1.49 -2.12
N VAL A 93 11.24 0.69 -1.41
CA VAL A 93 12.51 1.08 -0.79
C VAL A 93 13.72 0.35 -1.38
N SER A 94 13.49 -0.65 -2.23
CA SER A 94 14.55 -1.40 -2.93
C SER A 94 14.48 -1.21 -4.45
N MET A 95 15.63 -1.26 -5.09
CA MET A 95 15.74 -1.14 -6.56
C MET A 95 15.02 -2.27 -7.28
N GLU A 96 15.01 -3.48 -6.68
CA GLU A 96 14.32 -4.65 -7.22
C GLU A 96 12.81 -4.42 -7.26
N THR A 97 12.23 -3.86 -6.18
CA THR A 97 10.80 -3.54 -6.12
C THR A 97 10.45 -2.44 -7.13
N ILE A 98 11.30 -1.41 -7.26
CA ILE A 98 11.10 -0.35 -8.25
C ILE A 98 11.12 -0.93 -9.67
N ALA A 99 12.16 -1.71 -10.02
CA ALA A 99 12.31 -2.29 -11.35
C ALA A 99 11.14 -3.23 -11.70
N LYS A 100 10.75 -4.12 -10.77
CA LYS A 100 9.59 -4.99 -10.93
C LYS A 100 8.32 -4.17 -11.15
N SER A 101 8.08 -3.14 -10.34
CA SER A 101 6.89 -2.28 -10.47
C SER A 101 6.81 -1.61 -11.84
N VAL A 102 7.93 -1.07 -12.35
CA VAL A 102 7.98 -0.45 -13.69
C VAL A 102 7.56 -1.43 -14.77
N THR A 103 8.17 -2.62 -14.79
CA THR A 103 7.89 -3.65 -15.79
C THR A 103 6.45 -4.12 -15.71
N MET A 104 5.99 -4.46 -14.52
CA MET A 104 4.67 -5.04 -14.31
C MET A 104 3.54 -4.06 -14.63
N LEU A 105 3.63 -2.83 -14.14
CA LEU A 105 2.58 -1.82 -14.40
C LEU A 105 2.47 -1.50 -15.89
N SER A 106 3.59 -1.48 -16.62
CA SER A 106 3.59 -1.31 -18.08
C SER A 106 2.97 -2.51 -18.78
N THR A 107 3.33 -3.74 -18.39
CA THR A 107 2.80 -4.99 -18.99
C THR A 107 1.30 -5.14 -18.72
N LYS A 108 0.82 -4.77 -17.54
CA LYS A 108 -0.61 -4.82 -17.17
C LYS A 108 -1.42 -3.65 -17.74
N LYS A 109 -0.82 -2.80 -18.56
CA LYS A 109 -1.46 -1.67 -19.27
C LYS A 109 -2.11 -0.68 -18.31
N ALA A 110 -1.43 -0.32 -17.22
CA ALA A 110 -1.85 0.81 -16.41
C ALA A 110 -2.00 2.06 -17.28
N LEU A 111 -3.12 2.76 -17.14
CA LEU A 111 -3.44 3.92 -17.95
C LEU A 111 -2.47 5.09 -17.70
N LYS A 112 -2.10 5.27 -16.43
CA LYS A 112 -1.19 6.32 -15.97
C LYS A 112 -0.31 5.78 -14.87
N ILE A 113 0.98 6.09 -14.94
CA ILE A 113 1.95 5.74 -13.90
C ILE A 113 2.71 7.01 -13.51
N GLU A 114 2.84 7.24 -12.21
CA GLU A 114 3.56 8.36 -11.63
C GLU A 114 4.57 7.84 -10.61
N TYR A 115 5.79 8.34 -10.65
CA TYR A 115 6.88 7.98 -9.74
C TYR A 115 7.30 9.21 -8.95
N THR A 116 7.24 9.14 -7.63
CA THR A 116 7.69 10.20 -6.74
C THR A 116 8.75 9.66 -5.80
N GLN A 117 9.92 10.29 -5.76
CA GLN A 117 10.96 9.97 -4.79
C GLN A 117 10.87 10.94 -3.61
N ILE A 118 10.90 10.40 -2.40
CA ILE A 118 11.00 11.17 -1.17
C ILE A 118 12.33 10.82 -0.52
N ALA A 119 13.16 11.85 -0.27
CA ALA A 119 14.39 11.75 0.50
C ALA A 119 14.29 12.67 1.72
N ALA A 120 14.65 12.15 2.88
CA ALA A 120 14.61 12.87 4.14
C ALA A 120 15.92 12.72 4.90
N SER A 121 16.25 13.74 5.68
CA SER A 121 17.34 13.67 6.65
C SER A 121 16.82 14.13 8.01
N ARG A 122 17.35 13.54 9.05
CA ARG A 122 17.06 13.93 10.44
C ARG A 122 18.35 14.35 11.11
N THR A 123 18.25 15.24 12.08
CA THR A 123 19.39 15.55 12.93
C THR A 123 19.61 14.46 13.98
N ARG A 124 20.86 14.12 14.22
CA ARG A 124 21.30 13.27 15.32
C ARG A 124 22.36 14.02 16.12
N SER A 125 22.17 14.17 17.42
CA SER A 125 23.15 14.78 18.29
C SER A 125 24.32 13.82 18.54
N VAL A 126 25.55 14.33 18.38
CA VAL A 126 26.80 13.63 18.64
C VAL A 126 27.70 14.62 19.40
N GLY A 127 27.82 14.46 20.71
CA GLY A 127 28.44 15.45 21.58
C GLY A 127 27.69 16.80 21.46
N ASP A 128 28.44 17.86 21.20
CA ASP A 128 27.89 19.21 21.05
C ASP A 128 27.43 19.55 19.62
N HIS A 129 27.42 18.56 18.70
CA HIS A 129 27.08 18.77 17.30
C HIS A 129 25.79 18.07 16.91
N ASN A 130 25.02 18.71 16.05
CA ASN A 130 23.85 18.12 15.40
C ASN A 130 24.20 17.73 13.94
N LEU A 131 24.42 16.45 13.70
CA LEU A 131 24.75 15.92 12.40
C LEU A 131 23.47 15.56 11.62
N LEU A 132 23.48 15.79 10.30
CA LEU A 132 22.44 15.30 9.41
C LEU A 132 22.66 13.81 9.14
N GLN A 133 21.65 13.02 9.44
CA GLN A 133 21.60 11.59 9.09
C GLN A 133 20.57 11.38 8.01
N ALA A 134 21.03 10.97 6.82
CA ALA A 134 20.14 10.63 5.72
C ALA A 134 19.31 9.38 6.04
N GLN A 135 18.03 9.40 5.67
CA GLN A 135 17.16 8.24 5.65
C GLN A 135 17.21 7.60 4.28
N ASN A 136 16.90 6.30 4.18
CA ASN A 136 16.75 5.66 2.90
C ASN A 136 15.67 6.37 2.07
N PRO A 137 15.94 6.72 0.81
CA PRO A 137 14.91 7.27 -0.05
C PRO A 137 13.80 6.26 -0.29
N VAL A 138 12.59 6.76 -0.38
CA VAL A 138 11.39 5.97 -0.65
C VAL A 138 10.81 6.38 -1.99
N PHE A 139 10.44 5.41 -2.82
CA PHE A 139 9.68 5.65 -4.04
C PHE A 139 8.21 5.34 -3.81
N ILE A 140 7.37 6.33 -4.10
CA ILE A 140 5.92 6.17 -4.16
C ILE A 140 5.55 6.03 -5.63
N ILE A 141 5.02 4.87 -6.00
CA ILE A 141 4.63 4.54 -7.36
C ILE A 141 3.11 4.48 -7.38
N LYS A 142 2.49 5.39 -8.13
CA LYS A 142 1.05 5.46 -8.30
C LYS A 142 0.67 4.99 -9.70
N ALA A 143 -0.32 4.11 -9.79
CA ALA A 143 -0.86 3.61 -11.05
C ALA A 143 -2.38 3.69 -11.06
N GLU A 144 -2.95 3.96 -12.24
CA GLU A 144 -4.40 3.98 -12.47
C GLU A 144 -4.76 2.89 -13.48
N PHE A 145 -5.81 2.11 -13.18
CA PHE A 145 -6.37 1.09 -14.05
C PHE A 145 -7.82 1.42 -14.37
N ARG A 146 -8.21 1.23 -15.64
CA ARG A 146 -9.59 1.45 -16.11
C ARG A 146 -10.12 0.22 -16.79
N PHE A 147 -11.36 -0.16 -16.44
CA PHE A 147 -12.09 -1.32 -16.95
C PHE A 147 -13.53 -1.01 -17.38
N LYS A 148 -13.89 0.28 -17.29
CA LYS A 148 -15.18 0.77 -17.80
C LYS A 148 -15.09 1.17 -19.25
#